data_74ad1eca84431d50ea69f1544f86a9cd
#
_entry.id   74ad1eca84431d50ea69f1544f86a9cd
#
_cell.length_a   1.000
_cell.length_b   1.000
_cell.length_c   1.000
_cell.angle_alpha   90.00
_cell.angle_beta   90.00
_cell.angle_gamma   90.00
#
_symmetry.space_group_name_H-M   'P 1'
#
loop_
_entity.id
_entity.type
_entity.pdbx_description
1 polymer ?
#
loop_
_entity_poly.entity_id
_entity_poly.type
_entity_poly.pdbx_seq_one_letter_code
_entity_poly.pdbx_strand_id
1 'polypeptide(L)'
;KTKNHKKKDLIGTVPVQVKSEETALLHEDKITHSFEVEDLRNYYNNYGIFLFVIEVGPSEKRIFYVALWCTDLKNILENLKRPEQKTCSLKLKELDPNKIDDLSLEFKNFLINREMQVSTKNYPLSIGQATELKIPIPIDPFQNPDYVFSHAFGLYGKINDTDIDRFIDKVHFGEFGKVIEQPVIISGKTYYSSYMVGRTVDGLCFTFGQEIRVDQKQLSFKLKGTLLD
;
A
#
# COMPACT_ATOMS: atom_id res chain seq x y z
N LYS A 1 18.84 12.64 18.50
CA LYS A 1 17.94 12.90 19.66
C LYS A 1 16.71 12.01 19.45
N THR A 2 16.59 10.95 20.23
CA THR A 2 15.39 10.09 20.27
C THR A 2 14.20 10.93 20.74
N LYS A 3 13.17 11.10 19.90
CA LYS A 3 11.91 11.70 20.34
C LYS A 3 11.26 10.75 21.34
N ASN A 4 10.93 11.24 22.54
CA ASN A 4 10.12 10.48 23.50
C ASN A 4 8.70 10.33 22.92
N HIS A 5 8.42 9.14 22.36
CA HIS A 5 7.07 8.81 21.89
C HIS A 5 6.13 8.61 23.08
N LYS A 6 4.97 9.24 23.03
CA LYS A 6 3.88 9.07 24.02
C LYS A 6 2.87 8.05 23.50
N LYS A 7 2.11 7.42 24.40
CA LYS A 7 1.04 6.48 24.01
C LYS A 7 0.07 7.05 22.96
N LYS A 8 -0.16 8.36 22.99
CA LYS A 8 -1.02 9.05 22.01
C LYS A 8 -0.43 9.09 20.59
N ASP A 9 0.86 8.81 20.45
CA ASP A 9 1.56 8.80 19.16
C ASP A 9 1.50 7.41 18.50
N LEU A 10 0.86 6.43 19.16
CA LEU A 10 0.64 5.09 18.62
C LEU A 10 -0.43 5.15 17.53
N ILE A 11 -0.03 4.84 16.30
CA ILE A 11 -0.91 4.83 15.12
C ILE A 11 -1.68 3.51 15.02
N GLY A 12 -1.05 2.40 15.43
CA GLY A 12 -1.65 1.07 15.37
C GLY A 12 -0.64 -0.04 15.64
N THR A 13 -1.07 -1.28 15.50
CA THR A 13 -0.25 -2.49 15.68
C THR A 13 -0.20 -3.29 14.39
N VAL A 14 1.02 -3.64 13.96
CA VAL A 14 1.27 -4.51 12.81
C VAL A 14 1.64 -5.89 13.31
N PRO A 15 0.96 -6.97 12.90
CA PRO A 15 1.38 -8.32 13.22
C PRO A 15 2.67 -8.64 12.45
N VAL A 16 3.64 -9.19 13.18
CA VAL A 16 4.96 -9.52 12.65
C VAL A 16 5.31 -10.95 13.03
N GLN A 17 5.81 -11.72 12.06
CA GLN A 17 6.45 -13.02 12.28
C GLN A 17 7.91 -12.91 11.87
N VAL A 18 8.80 -13.37 12.73
CA VAL A 18 10.23 -13.42 12.46
C VAL A 18 10.67 -14.88 12.46
N LYS A 19 11.35 -15.28 11.40
CA LYS A 19 12.07 -16.58 11.30
C LYS A 19 13.56 -16.31 11.16
N SER A 20 14.40 -17.22 11.61
CA SER A 20 15.84 -17.15 11.40
C SER A 20 16.35 -18.48 10.87
N GLU A 21 17.34 -18.43 9.99
CA GLU A 21 18.03 -19.59 9.47
C GLU A 21 19.54 -19.35 9.41
N GLU A 22 20.29 -20.36 9.74
CA GLU A 22 21.74 -20.35 9.55
C GLU A 22 22.06 -20.82 8.14
N THR A 23 22.95 -20.10 7.48
CA THR A 23 23.38 -20.43 6.11
C THR A 23 24.90 -20.33 5.98
N ALA A 24 25.49 -21.25 5.23
CA ALA A 24 26.90 -21.20 4.93
C ALA A 24 27.24 -20.12 3.87
N LEU A 25 26.29 -19.82 3.01
CA LEU A 25 26.39 -18.81 1.94
C LEU A 25 25.16 -17.94 1.99
N LEU A 26 25.36 -16.63 2.07
CA LEU A 26 24.27 -15.67 2.02
C LEU A 26 23.70 -15.59 0.61
N HIS A 27 22.38 -15.44 0.54
CA HIS A 27 21.69 -15.29 -0.73
C HIS A 27 21.88 -13.88 -1.30
N GLU A 28 21.49 -13.68 -2.57
CA GLU A 28 21.44 -12.36 -3.21
C GLU A 28 20.30 -11.50 -2.64
N ASP A 29 20.05 -10.31 -3.21
CA ASP A 29 19.08 -9.29 -2.71
C ASP A 29 17.64 -9.77 -2.53
N LYS A 30 17.30 -10.95 -3.05
CA LYS A 30 15.97 -11.56 -2.91
C LYS A 30 16.14 -13.04 -2.61
N ILE A 31 15.44 -13.50 -1.58
CA ILE A 31 15.37 -14.93 -1.26
C ILE A 31 13.97 -15.48 -1.53
N THR A 32 13.94 -16.80 -1.71
CA THR A 32 12.70 -17.56 -1.71
C THR A 32 12.70 -18.47 -0.48
N HIS A 33 11.77 -18.18 0.44
CA HIS A 33 11.63 -18.95 1.68
C HIS A 33 10.30 -19.72 1.69
N SER A 34 10.31 -20.91 2.27
CA SER A 34 9.12 -21.78 2.33
C SER A 34 8.36 -21.56 3.65
N PHE A 35 7.05 -21.36 3.54
CA PHE A 35 6.13 -21.19 4.67
C PHE A 35 5.09 -22.30 4.66
N GLU A 36 4.62 -22.69 5.84
CA GLU A 36 3.51 -23.63 5.95
C GLU A 36 2.21 -22.99 5.48
N VAL A 37 1.43 -23.73 4.71
CA VAL A 37 0.14 -23.25 4.21
C VAL A 37 -0.84 -22.97 5.35
N GLU A 38 -0.73 -23.71 6.45
CA GLU A 38 -1.53 -23.47 7.65
C GLU A 38 -1.21 -22.13 8.29
N ASP A 39 0.07 -21.76 8.40
CA ASP A 39 0.49 -20.42 8.83
C ASP A 39 -0.13 -19.34 7.94
N LEU A 40 -0.06 -19.51 6.60
CA LEU A 40 -0.63 -18.54 5.66
C LEU A 40 -2.15 -18.40 5.82
N ARG A 41 -2.87 -19.49 6.12
CA ARG A 41 -4.31 -19.45 6.44
C ARG A 41 -4.58 -18.67 7.73
N ASN A 42 -3.75 -18.88 8.75
CA ASN A 42 -3.85 -18.15 10.01
C ASN A 42 -3.60 -16.65 9.79
N TYR A 43 -2.59 -16.29 8.99
CA TYR A 43 -2.32 -14.88 8.65
C TYR A 43 -3.46 -14.26 7.85
N TYR A 44 -4.04 -15.00 6.90
CA TYR A 44 -5.24 -14.55 6.17
C TYR A 44 -6.42 -14.27 7.12
N ASN A 45 -6.66 -15.15 8.08
CA ASN A 45 -7.72 -14.98 9.06
C ASN A 45 -7.49 -13.78 9.99
N ASN A 46 -6.23 -13.40 10.21
CA ASN A 46 -5.81 -12.25 11.00
C ASN A 46 -5.52 -10.99 10.17
N TYR A 47 -6.02 -10.93 8.92
CA TYR A 47 -5.97 -9.77 8.03
C TYR A 47 -4.57 -9.30 7.65
N GLY A 48 -3.68 -10.25 7.41
CA GLY A 48 -2.34 -9.98 6.88
C GLY A 48 -1.24 -10.01 7.93
N ILE A 49 0.00 -9.95 7.45
CA ILE A 49 1.21 -10.08 8.27
C ILE A 49 2.42 -9.44 7.59
N PHE A 50 3.38 -8.96 8.38
CA PHE A 50 4.76 -8.80 7.96
C PHE A 50 5.57 -10.03 8.32
N LEU A 51 6.23 -10.61 7.34
CA LEU A 51 7.15 -11.75 7.52
C LEU A 51 8.57 -11.25 7.37
N PHE A 52 9.41 -11.58 8.34
CA PHE A 52 10.84 -11.36 8.30
C PHE A 52 11.58 -12.68 8.35
N VAL A 53 12.62 -12.80 7.55
CA VAL A 53 13.58 -13.92 7.59
C VAL A 53 14.96 -13.32 7.82
N ILE A 54 15.63 -13.76 8.88
CA ILE A 54 16.97 -13.34 9.21
C ILE A 54 17.91 -14.47 8.80
N GLU A 55 18.74 -14.25 7.80
CA GLU A 55 19.84 -15.13 7.46
C GLU A 55 21.06 -14.82 8.35
N VAL A 56 21.57 -15.82 9.01
CA VAL A 56 22.74 -15.74 9.85
C VAL A 56 23.87 -16.47 9.15
N GLY A 57 24.74 -15.71 8.48
CA GLY A 57 25.97 -16.22 7.86
C GLY A 57 27.15 -16.22 8.85
N PRO A 58 28.32 -16.76 8.44
CA PRO A 58 29.50 -16.85 9.30
C PRO A 58 30.05 -15.50 9.77
N SER A 59 29.91 -14.46 8.97
CA SER A 59 30.49 -13.13 9.23
C SER A 59 29.47 -12.00 9.27
N GLU A 60 28.29 -12.20 8.70
CA GLU A 60 27.27 -11.15 8.61
C GLU A 60 25.86 -11.70 8.75
N LYS A 61 24.90 -10.81 8.96
CA LYS A 61 23.46 -11.11 9.02
C LYS A 61 22.73 -10.26 8.00
N ARG A 62 21.76 -10.85 7.31
CA ARG A 62 20.88 -10.14 6.38
C ARG A 62 19.43 -10.33 6.80
N ILE A 63 18.63 -9.33 6.56
CA ILE A 63 17.20 -9.34 6.90
C ILE A 63 16.40 -9.23 5.60
N PHE A 64 15.52 -10.16 5.40
CA PHE A 64 14.58 -10.16 4.28
C PHE A 64 13.16 -10.06 4.80
N TYR A 65 12.28 -9.45 4.01
CA TYR A 65 10.90 -9.29 4.43
C TYR A 65 9.91 -9.28 3.26
N VAL A 66 8.66 -9.53 3.61
CA VAL A 66 7.50 -9.33 2.74
C VAL A 66 6.30 -8.89 3.57
N ALA A 67 5.56 -7.91 3.07
CA ALA A 67 4.27 -7.51 3.61
C ALA A 67 3.17 -8.25 2.83
N LEU A 68 2.44 -9.11 3.52
CA LEU A 68 1.33 -9.87 2.94
C LEU A 68 0.00 -9.30 3.43
N TRP A 69 -0.72 -8.65 2.53
CA TRP A 69 -2.07 -8.19 2.81
C TRP A 69 -3.05 -9.36 2.76
N CYS A 70 -4.26 -9.17 3.26
CA CYS A 70 -5.32 -10.17 3.21
C CYS A 70 -5.57 -10.68 1.77
N THR A 71 -5.53 -9.78 0.78
CA THR A 71 -5.72 -10.11 -0.63
C THR A 71 -4.56 -10.92 -1.22
N ASP A 72 -3.30 -10.64 -0.82
CA ASP A 72 -2.15 -11.46 -1.24
C ASP A 72 -2.28 -12.88 -0.72
N LEU A 73 -2.61 -13.01 0.57
CA LEU A 73 -2.80 -14.30 1.20
C LEU A 73 -3.95 -15.09 0.57
N LYS A 74 -5.06 -14.42 0.25
CA LYS A 74 -6.17 -15.03 -0.50
C LYS A 74 -5.70 -15.56 -1.84
N ASN A 75 -5.03 -14.74 -2.63
CA ASN A 75 -4.52 -15.12 -3.94
C ASN A 75 -3.53 -16.30 -3.84
N ILE A 76 -2.63 -16.30 -2.86
CA ILE A 76 -1.69 -17.39 -2.63
C ILE A 76 -2.45 -18.68 -2.31
N LEU A 77 -3.44 -18.62 -1.41
CA LEU A 77 -4.20 -19.80 -0.97
C LEU A 77 -5.12 -20.36 -2.06
N GLU A 78 -5.69 -19.52 -2.91
CA GLU A 78 -6.54 -19.92 -4.04
C GLU A 78 -5.72 -20.51 -5.20
N ASN A 79 -4.45 -20.14 -5.34
CA ASN A 79 -3.56 -20.60 -6.41
C ASN A 79 -2.59 -21.70 -5.95
N LEU A 80 -2.87 -22.41 -4.86
CA LEU A 80 -2.10 -23.58 -4.46
C LEU A 80 -2.20 -24.66 -5.55
N LYS A 81 -1.04 -25.25 -5.89
CA LYS A 81 -0.96 -26.25 -6.97
C LYS A 81 -1.75 -27.52 -6.67
N ARG A 82 -1.92 -27.85 -5.40
CA ARG A 82 -2.65 -29.04 -4.92
C ARG A 82 -3.37 -28.71 -3.62
N PRO A 83 -4.57 -29.22 -3.38
CA PRO A 83 -5.33 -28.99 -2.14
C PRO A 83 -4.58 -29.42 -0.86
N GLU A 84 -3.79 -30.50 -0.96
CA GLU A 84 -3.01 -31.07 0.14
C GLU A 84 -1.61 -30.46 0.29
N GLN A 85 -1.29 -29.39 -0.47
CA GLN A 85 0.01 -28.72 -0.40
C GLN A 85 0.26 -28.19 1.01
N LYS A 86 1.37 -28.63 1.63
CA LYS A 86 1.72 -28.24 3.01
C LYS A 86 2.53 -26.94 3.09
N THR A 87 3.29 -26.64 2.05
CA THR A 87 4.19 -25.49 2.05
C THR A 87 4.02 -24.65 0.78
N CYS A 88 4.27 -23.36 0.89
CA CYS A 88 4.28 -22.42 -0.21
C CYS A 88 5.53 -21.55 -0.14
N SER A 89 6.22 -21.38 -1.27
CA SER A 89 7.41 -20.56 -1.36
C SER A 89 7.04 -19.11 -1.67
N LEU A 90 7.52 -18.20 -0.87
CA LEU A 90 7.34 -16.75 -1.04
C LEU A 90 8.67 -16.09 -1.34
N LYS A 91 8.63 -15.08 -2.20
CA LYS A 91 9.78 -14.21 -2.46
C LYS A 91 9.80 -13.07 -1.44
N LEU A 92 10.94 -12.89 -0.80
CA LEU A 92 11.18 -11.79 0.12
C LEU A 92 12.26 -10.87 -0.47
N LYS A 93 12.15 -9.58 -0.19
CA LYS A 93 13.17 -8.58 -0.53
C LYS A 93 14.06 -8.29 0.66
N GLU A 94 15.32 -7.95 0.41
CA GLU A 94 16.23 -7.54 1.46
C GLU A 94 15.82 -6.19 2.05
N LEU A 95 15.97 -6.07 3.35
CA LEU A 95 15.86 -4.81 4.07
C LEU A 95 17.16 -4.03 3.94
N ASP A 96 17.14 -2.91 3.23
CA ASP A 96 18.25 -1.97 3.18
C ASP A 96 18.30 -1.16 4.49
N PRO A 97 19.36 -1.29 5.31
CA PRO A 97 19.48 -0.54 6.56
C PRO A 97 19.49 0.98 6.37
N ASN A 98 19.87 1.46 5.19
CA ASN A 98 19.89 2.88 4.86
C ASN A 98 18.49 3.43 4.50
N LYS A 99 17.50 2.54 4.28
CA LYS A 99 16.12 2.86 3.93
C LYS A 99 15.12 2.45 5.00
N ILE A 100 15.51 2.49 6.26
CA ILE A 100 14.65 2.10 7.39
C ILE A 100 13.37 2.97 7.47
N ASP A 101 13.43 4.20 6.98
CA ASP A 101 12.28 5.09 6.91
C ASP A 101 11.23 4.56 5.92
N ASP A 102 11.64 3.92 4.83
CA ASP A 102 10.73 3.28 3.87
C ASP A 102 9.95 2.14 4.53
N LEU A 103 10.61 1.34 5.39
CA LEU A 103 9.92 0.30 6.17
C LEU A 103 8.85 0.89 7.09
N SER A 104 9.12 2.04 7.71
CA SER A 104 8.12 2.75 8.53
C SER A 104 6.92 3.20 7.71
N LEU A 105 7.13 3.63 6.47
CA LEU A 105 6.06 3.98 5.53
C LEU A 105 5.31 2.73 5.07
N GLU A 106 5.99 1.61 4.82
CA GLU A 106 5.34 0.34 4.53
C GLU A 106 4.45 -0.15 5.67
N PHE A 107 4.88 0.00 6.92
CA PHE A 107 4.04 -0.31 8.07
C PHE A 107 2.79 0.57 8.12
N LYS A 108 2.90 1.86 7.84
CA LYS A 108 1.73 2.76 7.77
C LYS A 108 0.80 2.36 6.63
N ASN A 109 1.34 2.08 5.45
CA ASN A 109 0.58 1.63 4.29
C ASN A 109 -0.16 0.32 4.59
N PHE A 110 0.52 -0.63 5.23
CA PHE A 110 -0.07 -1.89 5.67
C PHE A 110 -1.22 -1.69 6.66
N LEU A 111 -1.05 -0.83 7.67
CA LEU A 111 -2.09 -0.54 8.66
C LEU A 111 -3.35 0.03 8.01
N ILE A 112 -3.20 1.03 7.16
CA ILE A 112 -4.32 1.65 6.45
C ILE A 112 -5.07 0.60 5.62
N ASN A 113 -4.33 -0.20 4.86
CA ASN A 113 -4.94 -1.22 4.01
C ASN A 113 -5.54 -2.38 4.81
N ARG A 114 -4.92 -2.78 5.93
CA ARG A 114 -5.44 -3.80 6.82
C ARG A 114 -6.80 -3.42 7.39
N GLU A 115 -6.93 -2.21 7.91
CA GLU A 115 -8.20 -1.70 8.46
C GLU A 115 -9.30 -1.68 7.40
N MET A 116 -8.97 -1.20 6.21
CA MET A 116 -9.93 -1.14 5.09
C MET A 116 -10.31 -2.53 4.57
N GLN A 117 -9.39 -3.50 4.56
CA GLN A 117 -9.65 -4.86 4.09
C GLN A 117 -10.47 -5.71 5.07
N VAL A 118 -10.49 -5.37 6.35
CA VAL A 118 -11.37 -6.03 7.34
C VAL A 118 -12.84 -5.96 6.91
N SER A 119 -13.28 -4.81 6.41
CA SER A 119 -14.67 -4.58 5.98
C SER A 119 -15.01 -5.25 4.65
N THR A 120 -14.01 -5.67 3.86
CA THR A 120 -14.20 -6.09 2.46
C THR A 120 -13.91 -7.55 2.17
N LYS A 121 -13.40 -8.30 3.15
CA LYS A 121 -12.99 -9.71 3.00
C LYS A 121 -14.05 -10.58 2.32
N ASN A 122 -15.33 -10.31 2.56
CA ASN A 122 -16.45 -11.12 2.09
C ASN A 122 -17.20 -10.50 0.90
N TYR A 123 -16.84 -9.28 0.47
CA TYR A 123 -17.61 -8.53 -0.52
C TYR A 123 -16.67 -7.82 -1.50
N PRO A 124 -16.03 -8.57 -2.42
CA PRO A 124 -15.18 -7.95 -3.44
C PRO A 124 -16.01 -7.00 -4.31
N LEU A 125 -15.40 -5.89 -4.67
CA LEU A 125 -16.01 -4.89 -5.55
C LEU A 125 -15.19 -4.85 -6.85
N SER A 126 -15.88 -4.83 -7.99
CA SER A 126 -15.21 -4.53 -9.26
C SER A 126 -15.20 -3.02 -9.51
N ILE A 127 -14.21 -2.55 -10.28
CA ILE A 127 -14.06 -1.13 -10.58
C ILE A 127 -15.31 -0.56 -11.26
N GLY A 128 -15.96 -1.33 -12.14
CA GLY A 128 -17.17 -0.91 -12.85
C GLY A 128 -18.44 -0.78 -11.99
N GLN A 129 -18.38 -1.27 -10.74
CA GLN A 129 -19.49 -1.15 -9.77
C GLN A 129 -19.29 0.02 -8.81
N ALA A 130 -18.10 0.61 -8.79
CA ALA A 130 -17.77 1.69 -7.88
C ALA A 130 -18.31 3.02 -8.40
N THR A 131 -18.99 3.76 -7.55
CA THR A 131 -19.43 5.15 -7.81
C THR A 131 -18.38 6.17 -7.37
N GLU A 132 -17.46 5.76 -6.54
CA GLU A 132 -16.34 6.56 -6.03
C GLU A 132 -15.12 5.66 -5.87
N LEU A 133 -13.94 6.16 -6.24
CA LEU A 133 -12.65 5.47 -6.09
C LEU A 133 -11.74 6.22 -5.12
N LYS A 134 -10.92 5.46 -4.37
CA LYS A 134 -9.99 5.99 -3.38
C LYS A 134 -8.71 5.17 -3.33
N ILE A 135 -7.56 5.86 -3.32
CA ILE A 135 -6.25 5.26 -3.07
C ILE A 135 -5.66 5.97 -1.86
N PRO A 136 -5.62 5.34 -0.67
CA PRO A 136 -4.97 5.92 0.49
C PRO A 136 -3.46 5.82 0.34
N ILE A 137 -2.79 6.97 0.28
CA ILE A 137 -1.32 7.06 0.25
C ILE A 137 -0.87 7.60 1.61
N PRO A 138 0.03 6.91 2.35
CA PRO A 138 0.38 7.23 3.74
C PRO A 138 1.27 8.46 3.90
N ILE A 139 1.70 9.07 2.81
CA ILE A 139 2.63 10.22 2.78
C ILE A 139 2.17 11.25 1.75
N ASP A 140 2.77 12.44 1.83
CA ASP A 140 2.73 13.39 0.74
C ASP A 140 3.56 12.83 -0.44
N PRO A 141 2.91 12.47 -1.56
CA PRO A 141 3.59 11.86 -2.69
C PRO A 141 4.58 12.78 -3.38
N PHE A 142 4.49 14.10 -3.19
CA PHE A 142 5.47 15.07 -3.73
C PHE A 142 6.77 15.07 -2.96
N GLN A 143 6.72 14.79 -1.67
CA GLN A 143 7.92 14.78 -0.83
C GLN A 143 8.72 13.49 -0.97
N ASN A 144 8.08 12.42 -1.42
CA ASN A 144 8.73 11.11 -1.57
C ASN A 144 8.22 10.34 -2.79
N PRO A 145 8.48 10.84 -4.02
CA PRO A 145 8.00 10.21 -5.26
C PRO A 145 8.54 8.79 -5.46
N ASP A 146 9.79 8.54 -5.06
CA ASP A 146 10.41 7.21 -5.21
C ASP A 146 9.65 6.14 -4.42
N TYR A 147 9.11 6.49 -3.25
CA TYR A 147 8.27 5.59 -2.49
C TYR A 147 6.98 5.24 -3.25
N VAL A 148 6.35 6.24 -3.90
CA VAL A 148 5.10 6.02 -4.66
C VAL A 148 5.32 5.09 -5.84
N PHE A 149 6.45 5.22 -6.55
CA PHE A 149 6.75 4.35 -7.69
C PHE A 149 7.21 2.94 -7.31
N SER A 150 7.79 2.79 -6.13
CA SER A 150 8.35 1.50 -5.69
C SER A 150 7.37 0.62 -4.91
N HIS A 151 6.20 1.15 -4.53
CA HIS A 151 5.26 0.45 -3.66
C HIS A 151 3.86 0.31 -4.29
N ALA A 152 3.16 -0.74 -3.86
CA ALA A 152 1.75 -0.94 -4.19
C ALA A 152 0.85 -0.23 -3.19
N PHE A 153 -0.30 0.25 -3.68
CA PHE A 153 -1.35 0.85 -2.87
C PHE A 153 -2.68 0.12 -3.09
N GLY A 154 -3.55 0.14 -2.08
CA GLY A 154 -4.89 -0.41 -2.22
C GLY A 154 -5.78 0.55 -3.00
N LEU A 155 -6.47 0.04 -4.01
CA LEU A 155 -7.58 0.71 -4.68
C LEU A 155 -8.88 0.30 -4.00
N TYR A 156 -9.65 1.26 -3.56
CA TYR A 156 -10.93 1.06 -2.90
C TYR A 156 -12.04 1.79 -3.64
N GLY A 157 -13.25 1.29 -3.52
CA GLY A 157 -14.42 1.92 -4.09
C GLY A 157 -15.63 1.88 -3.18
N LYS A 158 -16.56 2.80 -3.38
CA LYS A 158 -17.88 2.82 -2.74
C LYS A 158 -18.96 2.50 -3.75
N ILE A 159 -20.08 1.97 -3.27
CA ILE A 159 -21.29 1.75 -4.05
C ILE A 159 -22.40 2.65 -3.48
N ASN A 160 -23.01 3.51 -4.31
CA ASN A 160 -24.26 4.21 -4.02
C ASN A 160 -24.31 4.79 -2.59
N ASP A 161 -23.52 5.80 -2.31
CA ASP A 161 -23.50 6.55 -1.04
C ASP A 161 -23.31 5.70 0.24
N THR A 162 -22.82 4.48 0.11
CA THR A 162 -22.43 3.69 1.28
C THR A 162 -21.19 4.30 1.92
N ASP A 163 -21.15 4.33 3.26
CA ASP A 163 -19.96 4.82 3.99
C ASP A 163 -18.80 3.81 4.02
N ILE A 164 -18.97 2.66 3.37
CA ILE A 164 -18.01 1.56 3.41
C ILE A 164 -17.14 1.56 2.16
N ASP A 165 -15.86 1.86 2.33
CA ASP A 165 -14.85 1.65 1.29
C ASP A 165 -14.58 0.14 1.15
N ARG A 166 -14.70 -0.41 -0.07
CA ARG A 166 -14.44 -1.82 -0.38
C ARG A 166 -13.19 -1.95 -1.21
N PHE A 167 -12.35 -2.91 -0.89
CA PHE A 167 -11.15 -3.20 -1.67
C PHE A 167 -11.52 -3.68 -3.07
N ILE A 168 -10.84 -3.14 -4.06
CA ILE A 168 -10.96 -3.54 -5.47
C ILE A 168 -9.71 -4.32 -5.87
N ASP A 169 -8.53 -3.67 -5.80
CA ASP A 169 -7.27 -4.25 -6.25
C ASP A 169 -6.05 -3.56 -5.63
N LYS A 170 -4.87 -4.05 -5.92
CA LYS A 170 -3.59 -3.37 -5.71
C LYS A 170 -3.18 -2.64 -6.98
N VAL A 171 -2.73 -1.41 -6.82
CA VAL A 171 -2.26 -0.58 -7.93
C VAL A 171 -0.82 -0.14 -7.72
N HIS A 172 -0.06 -0.06 -8.81
CA HIS A 172 1.27 0.52 -8.87
C HIS A 172 1.21 1.73 -9.80
N PHE A 173 1.84 2.82 -9.40
CA PHE A 173 1.93 4.00 -10.25
C PHE A 173 3.11 3.86 -11.22
N GLY A 174 2.84 4.10 -12.52
CA GLY A 174 3.86 4.22 -13.56
C GLY A 174 4.23 5.68 -13.82
N GLU A 175 3.27 6.60 -13.62
CA GLU A 175 3.46 8.05 -13.71
C GLU A 175 2.76 8.73 -12.54
N PHE A 176 3.41 9.72 -11.94
CA PHE A 176 2.83 10.49 -10.84
C PHE A 176 3.46 11.90 -10.78
N GLY A 177 2.64 12.89 -10.43
CA GLY A 177 3.15 14.23 -10.15
C GLY A 177 3.08 15.21 -11.31
N LYS A 178 2.35 14.90 -12.40
CA LYS A 178 2.04 15.92 -13.41
C LYS A 178 1.00 16.88 -12.85
N VAL A 179 1.42 18.11 -12.57
CA VAL A 179 0.51 19.18 -12.16
C VAL A 179 -0.15 19.76 -13.42
N ILE A 180 -1.48 19.79 -13.42
CA ILE A 180 -2.27 20.45 -14.46
C ILE A 180 -2.95 21.64 -13.83
N GLU A 181 -2.77 22.84 -14.40
CA GLU A 181 -3.48 24.03 -14.01
C GLU A 181 -4.59 24.33 -15.02
N GLN A 182 -5.81 24.48 -14.54
CA GLN A 182 -6.96 24.85 -15.35
C GLN A 182 -7.67 26.07 -14.79
N PRO A 183 -8.04 27.04 -15.64
CA PRO A 183 -8.87 28.16 -15.21
C PRO A 183 -10.29 27.66 -14.90
N VAL A 184 -10.79 28.03 -13.73
CA VAL A 184 -12.19 27.76 -13.31
C VAL A 184 -12.86 29.09 -13.05
N ILE A 185 -14.01 29.33 -13.68
CA ILE A 185 -14.78 30.56 -13.49
C ILE A 185 -15.89 30.32 -12.46
N ILE A 186 -15.83 31.05 -11.34
CA ILE A 186 -16.86 31.00 -10.31
C ILE A 186 -17.36 32.42 -10.08
N SER A 187 -18.66 32.65 -10.27
CA SER A 187 -19.29 33.97 -10.10
C SER A 187 -18.59 35.09 -10.89
N GLY A 188 -18.17 34.79 -12.14
CA GLY A 188 -17.52 35.74 -13.03
C GLY A 188 -16.06 36.08 -12.72
N LYS A 189 -15.45 35.43 -11.71
CA LYS A 189 -14.04 35.55 -11.39
C LYS A 189 -13.29 34.30 -11.80
N THR A 190 -12.10 34.48 -12.37
CA THR A 190 -11.23 33.38 -12.77
C THR A 190 -10.37 32.93 -11.59
N TYR A 191 -10.41 31.65 -11.30
CA TYR A 191 -9.56 30.97 -10.34
C TYR A 191 -8.73 29.96 -11.09
N TYR A 192 -7.62 29.54 -10.52
CA TYR A 192 -6.80 28.46 -11.06
C TYR A 192 -6.95 27.25 -10.17
N SER A 193 -7.34 26.14 -10.77
CA SER A 193 -7.39 24.82 -10.13
C SER A 193 -6.15 24.05 -10.53
N SER A 194 -5.35 23.65 -9.56
CA SER A 194 -4.24 22.74 -9.79
C SER A 194 -4.56 21.35 -9.26
N TYR A 195 -4.29 20.35 -10.04
CA TYR A 195 -4.44 18.95 -9.63
C TYR A 195 -3.29 18.11 -10.17
N MET A 196 -2.98 17.04 -9.45
CA MET A 196 -2.02 16.06 -9.90
C MET A 196 -2.68 14.94 -10.67
N VAL A 197 -1.98 14.44 -11.65
CA VAL A 197 -2.36 13.24 -12.37
C VAL A 197 -1.39 12.13 -12.00
N GLY A 198 -1.95 10.98 -11.61
CA GLY A 198 -1.23 9.72 -11.49
C GLY A 198 -1.80 8.72 -12.47
N ARG A 199 -0.94 7.93 -13.10
CA ARG A 199 -1.33 6.81 -13.95
C ARG A 199 -0.75 5.54 -13.37
N THR A 200 -1.59 4.52 -13.20
CA THR A 200 -1.13 3.19 -12.79
C THR A 200 -0.46 2.47 -13.97
N VAL A 201 0.33 1.45 -13.67
CA VAL A 201 0.95 0.59 -14.68
C VAL A 201 -0.09 -0.02 -15.61
N ASP A 202 -1.30 -0.34 -15.09
CA ASP A 202 -2.41 -0.93 -15.85
C ASP A 202 -3.23 0.13 -16.62
N GLY A 203 -2.81 1.39 -16.59
CA GLY A 203 -3.37 2.46 -17.41
C GLY A 203 -4.51 3.26 -16.77
N LEU A 204 -4.89 3.00 -15.51
CA LEU A 204 -5.89 3.79 -14.79
C LEU A 204 -5.33 5.18 -14.48
N CYS A 205 -6.07 6.22 -14.84
CA CYS A 205 -5.70 7.60 -14.56
C CYS A 205 -6.49 8.14 -13.37
N PHE A 206 -5.80 8.77 -12.44
CA PHE A 206 -6.39 9.40 -11.26
C PHE A 206 -5.98 10.85 -11.16
N THR A 207 -6.91 11.69 -10.70
CA THR A 207 -6.60 13.05 -10.26
C THR A 207 -6.51 13.07 -8.73
N PHE A 208 -5.48 13.72 -8.20
CA PHE A 208 -5.26 13.87 -6.76
C PHE A 208 -5.21 15.35 -6.40
N GLY A 209 -5.84 15.69 -5.29
CA GLY A 209 -5.72 16.99 -4.65
C GLY A 209 -6.01 18.15 -5.59
N GLN A 210 -7.27 18.58 -5.68
CA GLN A 210 -7.58 19.83 -6.32
C GLN A 210 -7.36 20.98 -5.34
N GLU A 211 -6.46 21.90 -5.66
CA GLU A 211 -6.32 23.17 -4.97
C GLU A 211 -6.92 24.28 -5.83
N ILE A 212 -7.83 25.05 -5.28
CA ILE A 212 -8.33 26.28 -5.89
C ILE A 212 -7.66 27.45 -5.19
N ARG A 213 -6.84 28.21 -5.90
CA ARG A 213 -6.21 29.44 -5.39
C ARG A 213 -7.07 30.64 -5.70
N VAL A 214 -7.46 31.35 -4.65
CA VAL A 214 -8.21 32.59 -4.72
C VAL A 214 -7.36 33.69 -4.08
N ASP A 215 -6.90 34.65 -4.87
CA ASP A 215 -6.21 35.88 -4.42
C ASP A 215 -5.33 35.66 -3.17
N GLN A 216 -4.30 34.82 -3.27
CA GLN A 216 -3.33 34.48 -2.20
C GLN A 216 -3.91 33.70 -1.00
N LYS A 217 -5.18 33.39 -0.94
CA LYS A 217 -5.74 32.47 0.04
C LYS A 217 -5.90 31.08 -0.58
N GLN A 218 -5.23 30.10 0.00
CA GLN A 218 -5.32 28.72 -0.40
C GLN A 218 -6.61 28.12 0.17
N LEU A 219 -7.55 27.78 -0.71
CA LEU A 219 -8.70 26.94 -0.36
C LEU A 219 -8.40 25.54 -0.86
N SER A 220 -7.99 24.66 0.03
CA SER A 220 -7.79 23.26 -0.33
C SER A 220 -9.12 22.50 -0.26
N PHE A 221 -9.57 22.01 -1.39
CA PHE A 221 -10.63 21.01 -1.45
C PHE A 221 -9.95 19.66 -1.67
N LYS A 222 -10.13 18.72 -0.74
CA LYS A 222 -9.85 17.31 -1.03
C LYS A 222 -10.94 16.80 -1.95
N LEU A 223 -10.73 16.92 -3.26
CA LEU A 223 -11.51 16.13 -4.19
C LEU A 223 -11.04 14.68 -4.06
N LYS A 224 -12.01 13.79 -3.86
CA LYS A 224 -11.86 12.35 -4.00
C LYS A 224 -11.39 12.10 -5.42
N GLY A 225 -10.44 11.18 -5.61
CA GLY A 225 -9.92 10.88 -6.94
C GLY A 225 -11.04 10.57 -7.93
N THR A 226 -11.03 11.25 -9.07
CA THR A 226 -11.97 11.00 -10.15
C THR A 226 -11.25 10.21 -11.22
N LEU A 227 -11.85 9.11 -11.68
CA LEU A 227 -11.36 8.38 -12.83
C LEU A 227 -11.56 9.28 -14.05
N LEU A 228 -10.51 9.48 -14.84
CA LEU A 228 -10.58 10.16 -16.11
C LEU A 228 -10.76 9.10 -17.21
N ASP A 229 -11.79 9.28 -18.04
CA ASP A 229 -12.01 8.47 -19.23
C ASP A 229 -10.91 8.72 -20.30
#